data_7fedd636fc7a9a4eceacc1890ac3a91d
#
_entry.id   7fedd636fc7a9a4eceacc1890ac3a91d
#
_cell.length_a   1.000
_cell.length_b   1.000
_cell.length_c   1.000
_cell.angle_alpha   90.00
_cell.angle_beta   90.00
_cell.angle_gamma   90.00
#
_symmetry.space_group_name_H-M   'P 1'
#
loop_
_entity.id
_entity.type
_entity.pdbx_description
1 polymer ?
#
loop_
_entity_poly.entity_id
_entity_poly.type
_entity_poly.pdbx_seq_one_letter_code
_entity_poly.pdbx_strand_id
1 'polypeptide(L)'
;MNKRTNGDRMKFYLTSTLLVALCSGNVFGASSNTTTVPLEYQETSNAFLFRNVPIERRTVPFPKEPAPVSGRVVRGVLKFGDNPSNGIPFLWQSGAKKLFLGLNHKQDLTDDSAGMFSARVMWSSEPTFIIQMFTNIHLSFPASSGGVPMLMDLQFALDTARRPGQPLCNAALRSYWQGKVTVEGHDWQAGLVQNLSDDPGSFRQGQLLLRPWEEWNRPFSAFSEPGGTYVLPWTEQNCVVRASDTFAFSPRVFFEGHACLLDWSAEPRGREDKLALQLTQQQTALGELRITGSFIQRLVLTGERYVVVLDHPAASVKVPTDRYQPYRVWLKQGRTRAYFNYGLPQTGKANVLEEVTGAKLPVLSPPPPEQAIAVDEQRPAVLAVGGPLTNSVSATRQGRELILRHRLIGGGGGEYRVWQGTNRIAPQFTVRKSGKKIGAGQFEFG
;
A
#
# COMPACT_ATOMS: atom_id res chain seq x y z
N MET A 1 -31.17 -104.75 -19.32
CA MET A 1 -31.65 -104.97 -17.94
C MET A 1 -31.39 -103.64 -17.18
N ASN A 2 -32.49 -103.12 -16.72
CA ASN A 2 -32.61 -101.79 -16.06
C ASN A 2 -31.90 -101.70 -14.72
N LYS A 3 -31.31 -100.49 -14.45
CA LYS A 3 -31.48 -99.88 -13.10
C LYS A 3 -31.35 -98.35 -13.19
N ARG A 4 -32.47 -97.74 -12.94
CA ARG A 4 -32.57 -96.30 -12.65
C ARG A 4 -31.88 -95.99 -11.31
N THR A 5 -31.13 -94.96 -11.23
CA THR A 5 -30.79 -94.31 -9.97
C THR A 5 -31.13 -92.78 -10.04
N ASN A 6 -32.01 -92.47 -9.11
CA ASN A 6 -32.46 -91.09 -8.83
C ASN A 6 -31.24 -90.13 -8.53
N GLY A 7 -31.20 -89.07 -9.21
CA GLY A 7 -30.29 -87.98 -8.87
C GLY A 7 -31.05 -86.80 -8.24
N ASP A 8 -30.84 -86.65 -6.96
CA ASP A 8 -31.34 -85.54 -6.18
C ASP A 8 -30.81 -84.17 -6.75
N ARG A 9 -31.76 -83.37 -7.16
CA ARG A 9 -31.48 -81.97 -7.52
C ARG A 9 -31.41 -81.13 -6.24
N MET A 10 -30.21 -80.90 -5.75
CA MET A 10 -29.92 -79.86 -4.70
C MET A 10 -30.08 -78.48 -5.30
N LYS A 11 -31.15 -77.79 -4.94
CA LYS A 11 -31.37 -76.38 -5.26
C LYS A 11 -30.52 -75.54 -4.33
N PHE A 12 -29.44 -74.95 -4.87
CA PHE A 12 -28.74 -73.89 -4.18
C PHE A 12 -29.51 -72.55 -4.33
N TYR A 13 -30.08 -72.12 -3.24
CA TYR A 13 -30.56 -70.76 -3.11
C TYR A 13 -29.35 -69.89 -2.83
N LEU A 14 -28.89 -69.15 -3.83
CA LEU A 14 -27.93 -68.04 -3.66
C LEU A 14 -28.70 -66.87 -3.04
N THR A 15 -28.60 -66.73 -1.75
CA THR A 15 -29.05 -65.54 -1.05
C THR A 15 -27.96 -64.46 -1.29
N SER A 16 -28.19 -63.62 -2.28
CA SER A 16 -27.33 -62.38 -2.52
C SER A 16 -27.59 -61.42 -1.38
N THR A 17 -26.79 -61.51 -0.34
CA THR A 17 -26.72 -60.46 0.67
C THR A 17 -26.02 -59.27 0.06
N LEU A 18 -26.80 -58.28 -0.38
CA LEU A 18 -26.31 -57.00 -0.83
C LEU A 18 -25.74 -56.27 0.41
N LEU A 19 -24.42 -56.34 0.60
CA LEU A 19 -23.70 -55.54 1.58
C LEU A 19 -23.64 -54.12 1.04
N VAL A 20 -24.65 -53.29 1.38
CA VAL A 20 -24.56 -51.85 1.21
C VAL A 20 -23.55 -51.36 2.24
N ALA A 21 -22.29 -51.26 1.83
CA ALA A 21 -21.29 -50.48 2.55
C ALA A 21 -21.72 -49.01 2.49
N LEU A 22 -22.44 -48.56 3.50
CA LEU A 22 -22.57 -47.16 3.84
C LEU A 22 -21.16 -46.65 4.14
N CYS A 23 -20.49 -46.19 3.10
CA CYS A 23 -19.40 -45.22 3.26
C CYS A 23 -20.03 -43.96 3.87
N SER A 24 -20.19 -43.98 5.20
CA SER A 24 -20.26 -42.74 5.98
C SER A 24 -18.95 -42.01 5.73
N GLY A 25 -18.90 -41.34 4.59
CA GLY A 25 -17.92 -40.31 4.38
C GLY A 25 -18.13 -39.28 5.49
N ASN A 26 -17.31 -39.38 6.52
CA ASN A 26 -17.13 -38.27 7.41
C ASN A 26 -16.73 -37.09 6.51
N VAL A 27 -17.71 -36.31 6.14
CA VAL A 27 -17.48 -34.93 5.75
C VAL A 27 -16.94 -34.29 7.02
N PHE A 28 -15.63 -34.36 7.19
CA PHE A 28 -14.94 -33.49 8.11
C PHE A 28 -15.27 -32.07 7.63
N GLY A 29 -16.27 -31.49 8.26
CA GLY A 29 -16.44 -30.04 8.17
C GLY A 29 -15.09 -29.47 8.58
N ALA A 30 -14.38 -28.90 7.62
CA ALA A 30 -13.18 -28.16 7.89
C ALA A 30 -13.59 -27.05 8.86
N SER A 31 -13.27 -27.22 10.15
CA SER A 31 -13.41 -26.12 11.11
C SER A 31 -12.50 -25.03 10.58
N SER A 32 -13.07 -24.01 10.00
CA SER A 32 -12.32 -22.84 9.56
C SER A 32 -11.71 -22.21 10.82
N ASN A 33 -10.39 -22.39 11.03
CA ASN A 33 -9.68 -21.72 12.09
C ASN A 33 -9.68 -20.23 11.79
N THR A 34 -10.54 -19.49 12.47
CA THR A 34 -10.57 -18.03 12.39
C THR A 34 -9.82 -17.46 13.58
N THR A 35 -8.78 -16.70 13.31
CA THR A 35 -8.04 -15.94 14.30
C THR A 35 -8.49 -14.48 14.25
N THR A 36 -8.92 -13.94 15.38
CA THR A 36 -9.27 -12.53 15.51
C THR A 36 -8.10 -11.77 16.12
N VAL A 37 -7.62 -10.77 15.42
CA VAL A 37 -6.50 -9.91 15.84
C VAL A 37 -7.07 -8.56 16.23
N PRO A 38 -7.09 -8.21 17.53
CA PRO A 38 -7.45 -6.87 17.94
C PRO A 38 -6.43 -5.87 17.39
N LEU A 39 -6.92 -4.77 16.83
CA LEU A 39 -6.09 -3.73 16.27
C LEU A 39 -6.15 -2.47 17.14
N GLU A 40 -5.00 -1.88 17.38
CA GLU A 40 -4.83 -0.63 18.09
C GLU A 40 -4.53 0.51 17.11
N TYR A 41 -5.14 1.65 17.34
CA TYR A 41 -4.86 2.88 16.59
C TYR A 41 -3.45 3.37 16.88
N GLN A 42 -2.74 3.72 15.82
CA GLN A 42 -1.36 4.21 15.89
C GLN A 42 -1.20 5.47 15.06
N GLU A 43 -0.38 6.37 15.56
CA GLU A 43 0.06 7.56 14.85
C GLU A 43 1.54 7.49 14.51
N THR A 44 1.93 8.08 13.42
CA THR A 44 3.31 8.08 12.95
C THR A 44 3.72 9.45 12.40
N SER A 45 5.02 9.73 12.45
CA SER A 45 5.60 10.89 11.80
C SER A 45 5.65 10.76 10.27
N ASN A 46 5.48 9.54 9.74
CA ASN A 46 5.55 9.23 8.32
C ASN A 46 4.16 9.06 7.73
N ALA A 47 3.97 9.54 6.51
CA ALA A 47 2.72 9.33 5.80
C ALA A 47 2.72 8.00 5.04
N PHE A 48 1.61 7.29 5.08
CA PHE A 48 1.38 6.07 4.31
C PHE A 48 0.90 6.36 2.90
N LEU A 49 0.03 7.36 2.80
CA LEU A 49 -0.64 7.73 1.56
C LEU A 49 -0.57 9.23 1.39
N PHE A 50 -0.36 9.65 0.16
CA PHE A 50 -0.57 11.02 -0.27
C PHE A 50 -1.60 10.98 -1.39
N ARG A 51 -2.77 11.56 -1.14
CA ARG A 51 -3.92 11.47 -2.04
C ARG A 51 -4.60 12.82 -2.19
N ASN A 52 -5.16 13.03 -3.37
CA ASN A 52 -6.07 14.14 -3.58
C ASN A 52 -7.34 13.93 -2.76
N VAL A 53 -7.76 14.97 -2.05
CA VAL A 53 -9.04 15.05 -1.36
C VAL A 53 -9.95 15.94 -2.20
N PRO A 54 -11.05 15.41 -2.72
CA PRO A 54 -11.97 16.22 -3.52
C PRO A 54 -12.52 17.41 -2.72
N ILE A 55 -12.60 18.57 -3.37
CA ILE A 55 -13.16 19.78 -2.80
C ILE A 55 -14.51 20.07 -3.48
N GLU A 56 -15.57 20.12 -2.69
CA GLU A 56 -16.82 20.75 -3.09
C GLU A 56 -16.76 22.24 -2.75
N ARG A 57 -16.55 23.06 -3.77
CA ARG A 57 -16.35 24.49 -3.60
C ARG A 57 -17.64 25.22 -3.23
N ARG A 58 -17.54 26.18 -2.31
CA ARG A 58 -18.64 27.12 -1.97
C ARG A 58 -18.28 28.54 -2.37
N THR A 59 -19.22 29.22 -2.99
CA THR A 59 -19.15 30.66 -3.29
C THR A 59 -19.81 31.49 -2.20
N VAL A 60 -20.79 30.91 -1.49
CA VAL A 60 -21.52 31.55 -0.42
C VAL A 60 -20.84 31.31 0.92
N PRO A 61 -20.67 32.32 1.76
CA PRO A 61 -20.12 32.16 3.10
C PRO A 61 -20.89 31.12 3.93
N PHE A 62 -20.21 30.50 4.89
CA PHE A 62 -20.86 29.69 5.91
C PHE A 62 -21.70 30.59 6.83
N PRO A 63 -22.71 30.03 7.50
CA PRO A 63 -23.56 30.82 8.44
C PRO A 63 -22.74 31.56 9.49
N LYS A 64 -21.66 30.94 9.95
CA LYS A 64 -20.67 31.56 10.83
C LYS A 64 -19.27 31.18 10.39
N GLU A 65 -18.47 32.15 10.07
CA GLU A 65 -17.07 31.98 9.68
C GLU A 65 -16.20 33.09 10.31
N PRO A 66 -14.93 32.79 10.56
CA PRO A 66 -13.97 33.79 11.02
C PRO A 66 -13.89 34.96 10.05
N ALA A 67 -13.77 36.17 10.57
CA ALA A 67 -13.62 37.37 9.75
C ALA A 67 -12.42 37.19 8.78
N PRO A 68 -12.60 37.55 7.49
CA PRO A 68 -11.51 37.46 6.54
C PRO A 68 -10.41 38.43 6.92
N VAL A 69 -9.19 37.88 7.08
CA VAL A 69 -7.98 38.69 7.16
C VAL A 69 -7.53 38.98 5.72
N SER A 70 -6.52 39.77 5.51
CA SER A 70 -6.03 40.08 4.17
C SER A 70 -5.76 38.87 3.27
N GLY A 71 -6.02 39.00 1.97
CA GLY A 71 -5.72 37.99 0.96
C GLY A 71 -6.91 37.19 0.47
N ARG A 72 -6.60 36.13 -0.27
CA ARG A 72 -7.62 35.29 -0.93
C ARG A 72 -8.23 34.31 0.05
N VAL A 73 -9.55 34.18 0.00
CA VAL A 73 -10.33 33.26 0.81
C VAL A 73 -10.94 32.18 -0.08
N VAL A 74 -10.71 30.91 0.28
CA VAL A 74 -11.28 29.74 -0.38
C VAL A 74 -12.18 29.01 0.62
N ARG A 75 -13.39 28.68 0.19
CA ARG A 75 -14.40 27.96 0.99
C ARG A 75 -14.81 26.68 0.30
N GLY A 76 -15.14 25.69 1.07
CA GLY A 76 -15.64 24.43 0.53
C GLY A 76 -15.83 23.34 1.58
N VAL A 77 -16.08 22.15 1.09
CA VAL A 77 -16.15 20.93 1.88
C VAL A 77 -15.14 19.95 1.33
N LEU A 78 -14.25 19.44 2.19
CA LEU A 78 -13.38 18.31 1.88
C LEU A 78 -14.20 17.03 1.94
N LYS A 79 -14.11 16.19 0.91
CA LYS A 79 -14.90 14.95 0.83
C LYS A 79 -14.00 13.74 1.12
N PHE A 80 -14.42 12.95 2.11
CA PHE A 80 -13.79 11.69 2.48
C PHE A 80 -14.79 10.56 2.21
N GLY A 81 -14.53 9.75 1.17
CA GLY A 81 -15.46 8.74 0.68
C GLY A 81 -16.71 9.32 -0.02
N ASP A 82 -17.70 8.47 -0.19
CA ASP A 82 -18.91 8.80 -0.92
C ASP A 82 -20.05 9.32 -0.01
N ASN A 83 -19.97 9.06 1.30
CA ASN A 83 -20.99 9.50 2.24
C ASN A 83 -20.90 11.02 2.49
N PRO A 84 -21.95 11.80 2.19
CA PRO A 84 -21.94 13.26 2.40
C PRO A 84 -21.71 13.69 3.86
N SER A 85 -22.05 12.85 4.85
CA SER A 85 -21.83 13.15 6.27
C SER A 85 -20.35 13.16 6.66
N ASN A 86 -19.47 12.63 5.81
CA ASN A 86 -18.02 12.63 6.00
C ASN A 86 -17.38 13.93 5.47
N GLY A 87 -18.18 14.87 4.99
CA GLY A 87 -17.69 16.15 4.52
C GLY A 87 -17.17 17.03 5.66
N ILE A 88 -15.99 17.61 5.51
CA ILE A 88 -15.39 18.54 6.47
C ILE A 88 -15.47 19.95 5.87
N PRO A 89 -16.30 20.84 6.42
CA PRO A 89 -16.33 22.24 6.00
C PRO A 89 -14.99 22.92 6.26
N PHE A 90 -14.55 23.76 5.33
CA PHE A 90 -13.31 24.50 5.51
C PHE A 90 -13.37 25.93 4.99
N LEU A 91 -12.54 26.77 5.61
CA LEU A 91 -12.20 28.10 5.17
C LEU A 91 -10.66 28.24 5.14
N TRP A 92 -10.11 28.48 3.96
CA TRP A 92 -8.68 28.70 3.80
C TRP A 92 -8.42 30.17 3.45
N GLN A 93 -7.69 30.86 4.33
CA GLN A 93 -7.21 32.24 4.15
C GLN A 93 -5.76 32.21 3.74
N SER A 94 -5.48 32.15 2.45
CA SER A 94 -4.12 31.93 1.93
C SER A 94 -3.15 33.03 2.30
N GLY A 95 -3.58 34.30 2.30
CA GLY A 95 -2.74 35.44 2.71
C GLY A 95 -2.40 35.44 4.20
N ALA A 96 -3.36 35.06 5.05
CA ALA A 96 -3.15 34.89 6.49
C ALA A 96 -2.45 33.58 6.86
N LYS A 97 -2.28 32.64 5.90
CA LYS A 97 -1.69 31.33 6.12
C LYS A 97 -2.48 30.49 7.13
N LYS A 98 -3.80 30.64 7.14
CA LYS A 98 -4.70 29.98 8.09
C LYS A 98 -5.70 29.09 7.39
N LEU A 99 -5.96 27.94 7.99
CA LEU A 99 -7.01 27.01 7.63
C LEU A 99 -7.94 26.81 8.83
N PHE A 100 -9.22 26.92 8.59
CA PHE A 100 -10.26 26.65 9.56
C PHE A 100 -11.04 25.44 9.06
N LEU A 101 -11.20 24.42 9.91
CA LEU A 101 -11.93 23.19 9.63
C LEU A 101 -13.07 23.05 10.63
N GLY A 102 -14.25 22.70 10.15
CA GLY A 102 -15.38 22.30 11.01
C GLY A 102 -15.21 20.84 11.42
N LEU A 103 -14.32 20.56 12.38
CA LEU A 103 -14.01 19.20 12.83
C LEU A 103 -15.22 18.52 13.49
N ASN A 104 -16.17 19.31 13.98
CA ASN A 104 -17.45 18.85 14.50
C ASN A 104 -18.51 18.61 13.41
N HIS A 105 -18.13 18.68 12.14
CA HIS A 105 -18.99 18.55 10.94
C HIS A 105 -20.10 19.59 10.82
N LYS A 106 -20.05 20.67 11.63
CA LYS A 106 -21.00 21.79 11.55
C LYS A 106 -20.51 22.85 10.57
N GLN A 107 -21.43 23.66 10.09
CA GLN A 107 -21.14 24.80 9.24
C GLN A 107 -20.81 26.08 10.03
N ASP A 108 -20.59 25.97 11.33
CA ASP A 108 -20.07 27.03 12.20
C ASP A 108 -18.56 26.80 12.37
N LEU A 109 -17.75 27.60 11.68
CA LEU A 109 -16.29 27.50 11.73
C LEU A 109 -15.67 28.37 12.84
N THR A 110 -16.51 28.94 13.71
CA THR A 110 -16.07 29.79 14.84
C THR A 110 -16.18 29.10 16.19
N ASP A 111 -16.95 28.00 16.29
CA ASP A 111 -17.21 27.27 17.53
C ASP A 111 -16.17 26.15 17.80
N ASP A 112 -15.28 25.90 16.84
CA ASP A 112 -14.28 24.84 16.92
C ASP A 112 -12.86 25.42 17.03
N SER A 113 -12.44 25.69 18.28
CA SER A 113 -11.10 26.23 18.52
C SER A 113 -9.97 25.28 18.11
N ALA A 114 -10.22 23.98 18.08
CA ALA A 114 -9.27 22.95 17.62
C ALA A 114 -9.19 22.93 16.07
N GLY A 115 -10.17 23.48 15.39
CA GLY A 115 -10.24 23.52 13.94
C GLY A 115 -9.39 24.60 13.26
N MET A 116 -8.62 25.40 14.01
CA MET A 116 -7.77 26.45 13.44
C MET A 116 -6.33 26.01 13.32
N PHE A 117 -5.79 26.00 12.09
CA PHE A 117 -4.43 25.60 11.77
C PHE A 117 -3.68 26.74 11.10
N SER A 118 -2.37 26.82 11.39
CA SER A 118 -1.44 27.74 10.73
C SER A 118 -0.51 26.96 9.80
N ALA A 119 -0.27 27.47 8.62
CA ALA A 119 0.62 26.84 7.66
C ALA A 119 2.06 26.80 8.19
N ARG A 120 2.71 25.65 8.06
CA ARG A 120 4.11 25.45 8.46
C ARG A 120 5.09 25.81 7.35
N VAL A 121 4.80 25.30 6.16
CA VAL A 121 5.71 25.45 5.02
C VAL A 121 4.95 25.98 3.86
N MET A 122 5.61 26.80 3.10
CA MET A 122 4.97 27.39 1.99
C MET A 122 5.95 27.61 0.88
N TRP A 123 5.45 27.31 -0.28
CA TRP A 123 6.04 27.81 -1.48
C TRP A 123 5.05 28.80 -2.10
N SER A 124 5.55 29.95 -2.50
CA SER A 124 4.76 30.93 -3.18
C SER A 124 5.60 31.56 -4.26
N SER A 125 5.17 31.44 -5.50
CA SER A 125 5.61 32.31 -6.61
C SER A 125 4.48 33.29 -6.88
N GLU A 126 4.29 34.22 -5.96
CA GLU A 126 3.23 35.19 -6.13
C GLU A 126 3.45 36.03 -7.40
N PRO A 127 2.37 36.38 -8.11
CA PRO A 127 0.95 36.15 -7.73
C PRO A 127 0.38 34.84 -8.24
N THR A 128 1.14 33.94 -8.85
CA THR A 128 0.60 32.90 -9.71
C THR A 128 0.35 31.55 -9.05
N PHE A 129 1.09 31.23 -7.99
CA PHE A 129 1.01 29.92 -7.38
C PHE A 129 1.27 29.93 -5.88
N ILE A 130 0.40 29.25 -5.10
CA ILE A 130 0.49 29.17 -3.64
C ILE A 130 0.35 27.72 -3.24
N ILE A 131 1.28 27.21 -2.42
CA ILE A 131 1.15 25.95 -1.69
C ILE A 131 1.32 26.20 -0.21
N GLN A 132 0.41 25.67 0.59
CA GLN A 132 0.44 25.76 2.05
C GLN A 132 0.16 24.39 2.67
N MET A 133 0.94 24.03 3.69
CA MET A 133 0.81 22.78 4.40
C MET A 133 0.39 23.02 5.84
N PHE A 134 -0.60 22.25 6.26
CA PHE A 134 -1.16 22.23 7.61
C PHE A 134 -0.98 20.83 8.17
N THR A 135 -0.34 20.73 9.33
CA THR A 135 0.12 19.45 9.89
C THR A 135 -0.60 19.09 11.17
N ASN A 136 -0.58 17.78 11.51
CA ASN A 136 -1.15 17.22 12.73
C ASN A 136 -2.66 17.49 12.87
N ILE A 137 -3.39 17.24 11.81
CA ILE A 137 -4.85 17.39 11.79
C ILE A 137 -5.47 16.07 12.21
N HIS A 138 -6.13 16.06 13.35
CA HIS A 138 -6.92 14.94 13.84
C HIS A 138 -8.36 15.10 13.35
N LEU A 139 -8.80 14.14 12.54
CA LEU A 139 -10.19 14.04 12.11
C LEU A 139 -10.88 12.90 12.85
N SER A 140 -12.10 13.13 13.25
CA SER A 140 -13.00 12.10 13.77
C SER A 140 -14.28 12.13 12.97
N PHE A 141 -14.69 11.00 12.43
CA PHE A 141 -15.87 10.89 11.61
C PHE A 141 -17.06 10.38 12.42
N PRO A 142 -18.31 10.66 12.00
CA PRO A 142 -19.49 10.18 12.71
C PRO A 142 -19.51 8.67 12.88
N ALA A 143 -20.11 8.18 13.95
CA ALA A 143 -20.22 6.74 14.24
C ALA A 143 -20.94 5.95 13.11
N SER A 144 -21.82 6.61 12.34
CA SER A 144 -22.45 6.04 11.13
C SER A 144 -21.43 5.68 10.04
N SER A 145 -20.24 6.28 10.10
CA SER A 145 -19.09 6.01 9.21
C SER A 145 -18.01 5.20 9.92
N GLY A 146 -18.33 4.48 11.00
CA GLY A 146 -17.36 3.66 11.74
C GLY A 146 -16.58 4.40 12.81
N GLY A 147 -16.74 5.71 12.97
CA GLY A 147 -16.08 6.49 14.06
C GLY A 147 -14.55 6.50 14.03
N VAL A 148 -13.94 6.14 12.91
CA VAL A 148 -12.48 5.89 12.82
C VAL A 148 -11.71 7.21 12.89
N PRO A 149 -10.84 7.39 13.90
CA PRO A 149 -9.97 8.56 13.94
C PRO A 149 -8.90 8.48 12.85
N MET A 150 -8.48 9.64 12.35
CA MET A 150 -7.39 9.77 11.38
C MET A 150 -6.48 10.95 11.75
N LEU A 151 -5.18 10.72 11.71
CA LEU A 151 -4.18 11.79 11.72
C LEU A 151 -3.68 12.02 10.30
N MET A 152 -3.68 13.27 9.86
CA MET A 152 -3.17 13.63 8.54
C MET A 152 -2.55 15.02 8.49
N ASP A 153 -1.77 15.25 7.44
CA ASP A 153 -1.34 16.57 7.03
C ASP A 153 -2.09 16.95 5.75
N LEU A 154 -2.56 18.19 5.65
CA LEU A 154 -3.27 18.71 4.47
C LEU A 154 -2.40 19.70 3.72
N GLN A 155 -2.28 19.51 2.43
CA GLN A 155 -1.62 20.43 1.52
C GLN A 155 -2.66 21.10 0.62
N PHE A 156 -2.81 22.40 0.77
CA PHE A 156 -3.63 23.19 -0.14
C PHE A 156 -2.76 23.88 -1.19
N ALA A 157 -3.21 23.80 -2.44
CA ALA A 157 -2.57 24.48 -3.56
C ALA A 157 -3.59 25.32 -4.35
N LEU A 158 -3.14 26.45 -4.86
CA LEU A 158 -3.93 27.33 -5.70
C LEU A 158 -3.06 27.84 -6.84
N ASP A 159 -3.43 27.49 -8.07
CA ASP A 159 -2.84 28.05 -9.28
C ASP A 159 -3.76 29.15 -9.81
N THR A 160 -3.25 30.38 -9.78
CA THR A 160 -4.01 31.54 -10.24
C THR A 160 -3.75 31.87 -11.70
N ALA A 161 -2.71 31.31 -12.32
CA ALA A 161 -2.34 31.56 -13.70
C ALA A 161 -2.97 30.54 -14.67
N ARG A 162 -2.87 29.24 -14.36
CA ARG A 162 -3.30 28.15 -15.25
C ARG A 162 -4.75 27.73 -15.03
N ARG A 163 -5.19 27.74 -13.77
CA ARG A 163 -6.56 27.37 -13.35
C ARG A 163 -7.06 28.37 -12.33
N PRO A 164 -7.44 29.60 -12.76
CA PRO A 164 -7.78 30.66 -11.85
C PRO A 164 -8.86 30.24 -10.86
N GLY A 165 -8.51 30.23 -9.58
CA GLY A 165 -9.45 30.02 -8.51
C GLY A 165 -9.92 28.59 -8.29
N GLN A 166 -9.29 27.56 -8.89
CA GLN A 166 -9.56 26.17 -8.55
C GLN A 166 -8.57 25.70 -7.47
N PRO A 167 -9.00 25.55 -6.22
CA PRO A 167 -8.16 25.01 -5.16
C PRO A 167 -8.00 23.51 -5.32
N LEU A 168 -6.86 23.01 -4.91
CA LEU A 168 -6.55 21.59 -4.81
C LEU A 168 -6.18 21.28 -3.37
N CYS A 169 -6.57 20.12 -2.88
CA CYS A 169 -6.16 19.62 -1.57
C CYS A 169 -5.63 18.21 -1.70
N ASN A 170 -4.46 17.97 -1.11
CA ASN A 170 -3.93 16.64 -0.89
C ASN A 170 -3.84 16.38 0.60
N ALA A 171 -4.07 15.15 1.00
CA ALA A 171 -3.85 14.69 2.35
C ALA A 171 -2.77 13.63 2.42
N ALA A 172 -1.92 13.74 3.43
CA ALA A 172 -0.91 12.77 3.79
C ALA A 172 -1.38 12.04 5.06
N LEU A 173 -1.90 10.83 4.92
CA LEU A 173 -2.39 10.03 6.04
C LEU A 173 -1.22 9.54 6.89
N ARG A 174 -1.28 9.79 8.21
CA ARG A 174 -0.24 9.48 9.19
C ARG A 174 -0.72 8.60 10.33
N SER A 175 -1.84 7.93 10.15
CA SER A 175 -2.39 6.97 11.11
C SER A 175 -2.70 5.64 10.47
N TYR A 176 -2.73 4.59 11.29
CA TYR A 176 -3.00 3.23 10.89
C TYR A 176 -3.45 2.40 12.10
N TRP A 177 -3.91 1.21 11.84
CA TRP A 177 -4.30 0.24 12.85
C TRP A 177 -3.35 -0.94 12.80
N GLN A 178 -2.93 -1.46 13.95
CA GLN A 178 -2.03 -2.61 14.00
C GLN A 178 -2.35 -3.53 15.17
N GLY A 179 -2.06 -4.80 14.98
CA GLY A 179 -2.13 -5.82 16.01
C GLY A 179 -1.07 -6.89 15.78
N LYS A 180 -0.98 -7.80 16.73
CA LYS A 180 -0.06 -8.93 16.70
C LYS A 180 -0.83 -10.21 16.42
N VAL A 181 -0.37 -11.00 15.47
CA VAL A 181 -0.89 -12.33 15.19
C VAL A 181 0.25 -13.36 15.23
N THR A 182 0.02 -14.50 15.84
CA THR A 182 0.98 -15.60 15.86
C THR A 182 0.51 -16.70 14.90
N VAL A 183 1.36 -17.07 13.95
CA VAL A 183 1.12 -18.13 12.97
C VAL A 183 2.29 -19.11 13.04
N GLU A 184 2.04 -20.40 13.22
CA GLU A 184 3.07 -21.45 13.37
C GLU A 184 4.17 -21.10 14.40
N GLY A 185 3.80 -20.40 15.47
CA GLY A 185 4.75 -19.97 16.49
C GLY A 185 5.56 -18.72 16.13
N HIS A 186 5.39 -18.17 14.96
CA HIS A 186 6.01 -16.92 14.53
C HIS A 186 5.06 -15.74 14.73
N ASP A 187 5.57 -14.69 15.34
CA ASP A 187 4.81 -13.47 15.56
C ASP A 187 4.88 -12.53 14.35
N TRP A 188 3.72 -12.06 13.93
CA TRP A 188 3.56 -11.11 12.83
C TRP A 188 2.86 -9.85 13.28
N GLN A 189 3.25 -8.73 12.72
CA GLN A 189 2.50 -7.49 12.79
C GLN A 189 1.52 -7.47 11.62
N ALA A 190 0.23 -7.39 11.96
CA ALA A 190 -0.83 -7.21 10.99
C ALA A 190 -1.49 -5.85 11.21
N GLY A 191 -1.90 -5.16 10.15
CA GLY A 191 -2.55 -3.86 10.31
C GLY A 191 -3.23 -3.37 9.04
N LEU A 192 -4.00 -2.32 9.22
CA LEU A 192 -4.82 -1.70 8.18
C LEU A 192 -4.51 -0.21 8.08
N VAL A 193 -4.38 0.27 6.86
CA VAL A 193 -4.23 1.69 6.54
C VAL A 193 -5.42 2.13 5.70
N GLN A 194 -6.14 3.14 6.16
CA GLN A 194 -7.31 3.69 5.48
C GLN A 194 -6.92 4.28 4.12
N ASN A 195 -7.76 4.08 3.10
CA ASN A 195 -7.70 4.90 1.89
C ASN A 195 -8.60 6.13 2.06
N LEU A 196 -8.09 7.30 1.72
CA LEU A 196 -8.85 8.55 1.85
C LEU A 196 -9.98 8.70 0.82
N SER A 197 -10.01 7.85 -0.20
CA SER A 197 -11.09 7.79 -1.19
C SER A 197 -12.26 6.91 -0.74
N ASP A 198 -12.07 6.09 0.29
CA ASP A 198 -13.11 5.25 0.87
C ASP A 198 -13.82 5.99 2.00
N ASP A 199 -15.03 5.54 2.30
CA ASP A 199 -15.69 5.97 3.53
C ASP A 199 -14.82 5.60 4.74
N PRO A 200 -14.69 6.51 5.72
CA PRO A 200 -13.93 6.23 6.94
C PRO A 200 -14.43 4.94 7.61
N GLY A 201 -13.48 4.07 7.99
CA GLY A 201 -13.77 2.73 8.51
C GLY A 201 -13.91 1.64 7.44
N SER A 202 -13.95 1.99 6.15
CA SER A 202 -13.80 1.03 5.06
C SER A 202 -12.33 0.89 4.69
N PHE A 203 -11.84 -0.34 4.61
CA PHE A 203 -10.45 -0.64 4.21
C PHE A 203 -10.37 -1.36 2.86
N ARG A 204 -11.48 -1.42 2.10
CA ARG A 204 -11.56 -2.17 0.83
C ARG A 204 -10.53 -1.73 -0.20
N GLN A 205 -10.27 -0.44 -0.30
CA GLN A 205 -9.23 0.13 -1.16
C GLN A 205 -8.02 0.59 -0.34
N GLY A 206 -7.99 0.25 0.94
CA GLY A 206 -6.90 0.58 1.85
C GLY A 206 -5.62 -0.21 1.59
N GLN A 207 -4.72 -0.16 2.53
CA GLN A 207 -3.51 -0.96 2.50
C GLN A 207 -3.48 -1.92 3.67
N LEU A 208 -2.92 -3.10 3.42
CA LEU A 208 -2.62 -4.10 4.42
C LEU A 208 -1.15 -3.99 4.82
N LEU A 209 -0.90 -4.02 6.12
CA LEU A 209 0.41 -4.21 6.71
C LEU A 209 0.50 -5.67 7.16
N LEU A 210 1.53 -6.38 6.72
CA LEU A 210 1.81 -7.73 7.18
C LEU A 210 3.32 -7.98 7.14
N ARG A 211 3.94 -8.16 8.31
CA ARG A 211 5.39 -8.34 8.43
C ARG A 211 5.77 -9.09 9.72
N PRO A 212 6.92 -9.81 9.76
CA PRO A 212 7.40 -10.46 10.98
C PRO A 212 7.58 -9.46 12.13
N TRP A 213 7.14 -9.84 13.31
CA TRP A 213 7.20 -8.99 14.51
C TRP A 213 8.63 -8.73 14.99
N GLU A 214 9.43 -9.76 15.07
CA GLU A 214 10.77 -9.68 15.65
C GLU A 214 11.72 -8.80 14.84
N GLU A 215 11.71 -8.95 13.52
CA GLU A 215 12.57 -8.18 12.65
C GLU A 215 12.09 -6.73 12.50
N TRP A 216 10.81 -6.51 12.61
CA TRP A 216 10.16 -5.27 12.22
C TRP A 216 9.42 -4.58 13.38
N ASN A 217 9.65 -5.04 14.62
CA ASN A 217 9.09 -4.48 15.84
C ASN A 217 9.64 -3.06 16.14
N ARG A 218 9.60 -2.17 15.16
CA ARG A 218 10.00 -0.78 15.30
C ARG A 218 8.88 0.12 14.82
N PRO A 219 8.78 1.35 15.36
CA PRO A 219 7.85 2.33 14.82
C PRO A 219 8.03 2.47 13.31
N PHE A 220 6.95 2.69 12.59
CA PHE A 220 6.97 2.88 11.13
C PHE A 220 7.96 3.96 10.68
N SER A 221 8.16 4.99 11.50
CA SER A 221 9.16 6.03 11.28
C SER A 221 10.59 5.51 11.06
N ALA A 222 10.92 4.33 11.62
CA ALA A 222 12.23 3.73 11.45
C ALA A 222 12.37 2.88 10.17
N PHE A 223 11.26 2.61 9.50
CA PHE A 223 11.18 1.81 8.27
C PHE A 223 10.66 2.57 7.06
N SER A 224 10.42 3.87 7.24
CA SER A 224 10.35 4.72 6.08
C SER A 224 11.58 4.42 5.25
N GLU A 225 11.37 4.00 4.00
CA GLU A 225 12.49 3.82 3.09
C GLU A 225 13.36 5.06 3.16
N PRO A 226 14.64 4.91 3.43
CA PRO A 226 15.54 6.00 3.16
C PRO A 226 15.41 6.31 1.67
N GLY A 227 14.76 7.41 1.31
CA GLY A 227 14.50 7.80 -0.07
C GLY A 227 13.13 7.46 -0.65
N GLY A 228 12.21 6.80 0.10
CA GLY A 228 10.77 6.76 -0.22
C GLY A 228 10.09 8.09 0.09
N THR A 229 10.87 9.06 0.48
CA THR A 229 10.43 10.41 0.74
C THR A 229 10.19 11.11 -0.58
N TYR A 230 8.95 11.36 -0.90
CA TYR A 230 8.62 12.38 -1.86
C TYR A 230 8.93 13.72 -1.21
N VAL A 231 10.15 14.16 -1.38
CA VAL A 231 10.48 15.56 -1.16
C VAL A 231 9.78 16.30 -2.28
N LEU A 232 8.71 17.01 -1.96
CA LEU A 232 8.29 18.07 -2.84
C LEU A 232 9.50 19.00 -2.96
N PRO A 233 10.03 19.29 -4.16
CA PRO A 233 11.33 19.93 -4.33
C PRO A 233 11.45 21.31 -3.69
N TRP A 234 10.39 21.81 -3.09
CA TRP A 234 10.26 23.11 -2.43
C TRP A 234 9.91 23.04 -0.94
N THR A 235 9.87 21.88 -0.34
CA THR A 235 9.72 21.76 1.10
C THR A 235 11.04 21.33 1.72
N GLU A 236 11.57 22.12 2.62
CA GLU A 236 12.77 21.75 3.39
C GLU A 236 12.55 20.54 4.31
N GLN A 237 11.31 20.08 4.44
CA GLN A 237 10.93 18.98 5.31
C GLN A 237 10.25 17.88 4.51
N ASN A 238 10.75 16.67 4.68
CA ASN A 238 10.18 15.43 4.18
C ASN A 238 8.82 15.19 4.82
N CYS A 239 7.75 15.42 4.08
CA CYS A 239 6.42 15.31 4.64
C CYS A 239 5.70 14.03 4.28
N VAL A 240 6.18 13.30 3.27
CA VAL A 240 5.50 12.08 2.83
C VAL A 240 6.50 10.94 2.66
N VAL A 241 6.33 9.90 3.44
CA VAL A 241 7.07 8.65 3.28
C VAL A 241 6.06 7.54 3.06
N ARG A 242 6.16 6.86 1.93
CA ARG A 242 5.39 5.63 1.72
C ARG A 242 5.94 4.56 2.63
N ALA A 243 5.07 3.95 3.44
CA ALA A 243 5.47 2.78 4.20
C ALA A 243 5.76 1.63 3.23
N SER A 244 7.00 1.17 3.20
CA SER A 244 7.45 0.13 2.28
C SER A 244 6.80 -1.24 2.55
N ASP A 245 6.31 -1.45 3.77
CA ASP A 245 5.79 -2.73 4.23
C ASP A 245 4.28 -2.91 3.99
N THR A 246 3.61 -1.87 3.48
CA THR A 246 2.20 -1.97 3.13
C THR A 246 2.01 -2.32 1.67
N PHE A 247 0.94 -3.02 1.36
CA PHE A 247 0.49 -3.32 0.01
C PHE A 247 -1.03 -3.15 -0.07
N ALA A 248 -1.57 -3.10 -1.29
CA ALA A 248 -3.01 -2.94 -1.46
C ALA A 248 -3.76 -4.03 -0.69
N PHE A 249 -4.84 -3.64 0.00
CA PHE A 249 -5.67 -4.60 0.71
C PHE A 249 -6.16 -5.67 -0.26
N SER A 250 -6.00 -6.92 0.14
CA SER A 250 -6.54 -8.08 -0.56
C SER A 250 -7.34 -8.92 0.43
N PRO A 251 -8.56 -9.35 0.07
CA PRO A 251 -9.32 -10.25 0.94
C PRO A 251 -8.69 -11.63 1.06
N ARG A 252 -7.68 -11.95 0.25
CA ARG A 252 -6.96 -13.23 0.30
C ARG A 252 -5.47 -13.00 0.32
N VAL A 253 -4.84 -13.47 1.39
CA VAL A 253 -3.39 -13.41 1.55
C VAL A 253 -2.82 -14.80 1.80
N PHE A 254 -1.58 -14.98 1.42
CA PHE A 254 -0.79 -16.17 1.74
C PHE A 254 0.50 -15.74 2.41
N PHE A 255 0.75 -16.23 3.61
CA PHE A 255 1.98 -16.00 4.37
C PHE A 255 2.21 -17.17 5.34
N GLU A 256 3.45 -17.42 5.71
CA GLU A 256 3.84 -18.55 6.58
C GLU A 256 3.24 -19.89 6.13
N GLY A 257 3.14 -20.13 4.82
CA GLY A 257 2.59 -21.39 4.31
C GLY A 257 1.05 -21.50 4.33
N HIS A 258 0.33 -20.48 4.82
CA HIS A 258 -1.12 -20.50 5.00
C HIS A 258 -1.84 -19.51 4.09
N ALA A 259 -2.88 -20.01 3.42
CA ALA A 259 -3.84 -19.16 2.72
C ALA A 259 -4.91 -18.70 3.71
N CYS A 260 -5.11 -17.38 3.81
CA CYS A 260 -6.08 -16.78 4.71
C CYS A 260 -7.05 -15.88 3.96
N LEU A 261 -8.33 -15.97 4.32
CA LEU A 261 -9.32 -14.97 4.00
C LEU A 261 -9.23 -13.88 5.08
N LEU A 262 -9.14 -12.63 4.66
CA LEU A 262 -9.12 -11.48 5.53
C LEU A 262 -10.46 -10.76 5.50
N ASP A 263 -10.94 -10.43 6.68
CA ASP A 263 -12.05 -9.52 6.88
C ASP A 263 -11.75 -8.63 8.08
N TRP A 264 -12.50 -7.55 8.25
CA TRP A 264 -12.38 -6.71 9.43
C TRP A 264 -13.75 -6.44 10.02
N SER A 265 -13.78 -6.28 11.31
CA SER A 265 -14.98 -5.88 12.05
C SER A 265 -14.66 -4.67 12.91
N ALA A 266 -15.52 -3.66 12.83
CA ALA A 266 -15.56 -2.62 13.83
C ALA A 266 -16.52 -3.10 14.93
N GLU A 267 -16.06 -3.23 16.17
CA GLU A 267 -16.97 -3.48 17.29
C GLU A 267 -17.56 -2.16 17.77
N PRO A 268 -18.84 -1.88 17.49
CA PRO A 268 -19.50 -0.68 17.97
C PRO A 268 -19.96 -0.89 19.43
N ARG A 269 -19.06 -1.00 20.38
CA ARG A 269 -19.43 -1.12 21.78
C ARG A 269 -18.56 -0.23 22.66
N GLY A 270 -19.14 0.92 23.02
CA GLY A 270 -18.61 1.77 24.06
C GLY A 270 -17.50 2.71 23.59
N ARG A 271 -16.97 3.51 24.50
CA ARG A 271 -16.02 4.60 24.27
C ARG A 271 -14.63 4.24 23.68
N GLU A 272 -14.41 2.99 23.32
CA GLU A 272 -13.19 2.52 22.66
C GLU A 272 -13.60 1.85 21.36
N ASP A 273 -13.40 2.53 20.26
CA ASP A 273 -13.56 1.97 18.93
C ASP A 273 -12.51 0.86 18.75
N LYS A 274 -12.95 -0.39 18.84
CA LYS A 274 -12.09 -1.55 18.64
C LYS A 274 -12.26 -2.05 17.23
N LEU A 275 -11.21 -1.96 16.47
CA LEU A 275 -11.11 -2.61 15.17
C LEU A 275 -10.46 -3.98 15.35
N ALA A 276 -10.97 -4.98 14.68
CA ALA A 276 -10.37 -6.30 14.67
C ALA A 276 -10.19 -6.79 13.23
N LEU A 277 -9.05 -7.41 12.96
CA LEU A 277 -8.78 -8.12 11.72
C LEU A 277 -9.07 -9.61 11.95
N GLN A 278 -9.87 -10.20 11.07
CA GLN A 278 -10.20 -11.62 11.10
C GLN A 278 -9.39 -12.32 10.00
N LEU A 279 -8.65 -13.34 10.40
CA LEU A 279 -7.92 -14.23 9.50
C LEU A 279 -8.54 -15.62 9.55
N THR A 280 -9.20 -16.00 8.48
CA THR A 280 -9.80 -17.35 8.36
C THR A 280 -8.94 -18.20 7.45
N GLN A 281 -8.29 -19.22 8.00
CA GLN A 281 -7.46 -20.12 7.22
C GLN A 281 -8.30 -20.89 6.20
N GLN A 282 -7.79 -20.99 4.98
CA GLN A 282 -8.45 -21.67 3.87
C GLN A 282 -7.57 -22.76 3.27
N GLN A 283 -8.21 -23.84 2.87
CA GLN A 283 -7.55 -24.83 2.01
C GLN A 283 -7.52 -24.30 0.57
N THR A 284 -6.37 -24.42 -0.07
CA THR A 284 -6.18 -24.02 -1.47
C THR A 284 -5.19 -24.94 -2.14
N ALA A 285 -5.32 -25.07 -3.46
CA ALA A 285 -4.33 -25.77 -4.27
C ALA A 285 -3.02 -24.98 -4.28
N LEU A 286 -1.90 -25.67 -4.11
CA LEU A 286 -0.56 -25.07 -4.05
C LEU A 286 0.30 -25.58 -5.22
N GLY A 287 0.99 -24.67 -5.88
CA GLY A 287 1.99 -24.97 -6.90
C GLY A 287 3.41 -24.59 -6.42
N GLU A 288 4.41 -25.15 -7.05
CA GLU A 288 5.82 -24.88 -6.75
C GLU A 288 6.28 -23.61 -7.49
N LEU A 289 6.86 -22.67 -6.72
CA LEU A 289 7.52 -21.47 -7.24
C LEU A 289 9.00 -21.53 -6.94
N ARG A 290 9.83 -21.55 -7.99
CA ARG A 290 11.29 -21.51 -7.92
C ARG A 290 11.78 -20.08 -8.09
N ILE A 291 12.53 -19.59 -7.11
CA ILE A 291 13.05 -18.23 -7.08
C ILE A 291 14.54 -18.29 -7.45
N THR A 292 14.94 -17.64 -8.55
CA THR A 292 16.31 -17.70 -9.08
C THR A 292 17.17 -16.49 -8.73
N GLY A 293 16.79 -15.72 -7.73
CA GLY A 293 17.56 -14.58 -7.25
C GLY A 293 18.26 -14.83 -5.92
N SER A 294 19.07 -13.86 -5.50
CA SER A 294 19.81 -13.92 -4.24
C SER A 294 19.55 -12.71 -3.36
N PHE A 295 19.93 -12.83 -2.06
CA PHE A 295 19.82 -11.76 -1.05
C PHE A 295 18.40 -11.30 -0.75
N ILE A 296 17.38 -12.07 -1.14
CA ILE A 296 15.98 -11.72 -0.94
C ILE A 296 15.66 -11.85 0.55
N GLN A 297 15.34 -10.73 1.18
CA GLN A 297 14.86 -10.68 2.55
C GLN A 297 13.34 -10.86 2.57
N ARG A 298 12.64 -10.18 1.66
CA ARG A 298 11.18 -10.29 1.53
C ARG A 298 10.76 -10.17 0.08
N LEU A 299 9.75 -10.93 -0.28
CA LEU A 299 9.11 -10.89 -1.58
C LEU A 299 7.59 -10.79 -1.39
N VAL A 300 6.98 -9.79 -1.98
CA VAL A 300 5.52 -9.68 -2.08
C VAL A 300 5.13 -9.86 -3.53
N LEU A 301 4.23 -10.82 -3.77
CA LEU A 301 3.63 -11.08 -5.07
C LEU A 301 2.16 -10.68 -5.03
N THR A 302 1.69 -10.07 -6.10
CA THR A 302 0.26 -9.83 -6.29
C THR A 302 -0.25 -10.75 -7.39
N GLY A 303 -1.32 -11.46 -7.10
CA GLY A 303 -2.02 -12.32 -8.04
C GLY A 303 -3.43 -11.81 -8.33
N GLU A 304 -4.15 -12.56 -9.16
CA GLU A 304 -5.56 -12.26 -9.45
C GLU A 304 -6.46 -12.52 -8.22
N ARG A 305 -6.10 -13.50 -7.40
CA ARG A 305 -6.86 -13.92 -6.21
C ARG A 305 -6.14 -13.67 -4.91
N TYR A 306 -4.81 -13.83 -4.90
CA TYR A 306 -3.99 -13.81 -3.68
C TYR A 306 -2.92 -12.73 -3.72
N VAL A 307 -2.65 -12.16 -2.56
CA VAL A 307 -1.36 -11.50 -2.29
C VAL A 307 -0.52 -12.49 -1.49
N VAL A 308 0.71 -12.74 -1.94
CA VAL A 308 1.65 -13.67 -1.31
C VAL A 308 2.77 -12.87 -0.66
N VAL A 309 3.00 -13.10 0.62
CA VAL A 309 4.09 -12.47 1.39
C VAL A 309 5.04 -13.58 1.83
N LEU A 310 6.25 -13.53 1.30
CA LEU A 310 7.32 -14.48 1.62
C LEU A 310 8.45 -13.73 2.34
N ASP A 311 8.71 -14.12 3.56
CA ASP A 311 9.82 -13.60 4.34
C ASP A 311 10.98 -14.59 4.27
N HIS A 312 12.19 -14.13 3.93
CA HIS A 312 13.38 -14.95 3.71
C HIS A 312 13.09 -16.21 2.87
N PRO A 313 12.49 -16.08 1.67
CA PRO A 313 12.04 -17.25 0.92
C PRO A 313 13.18 -18.20 0.57
N ALA A 314 12.91 -19.49 0.68
CA ALA A 314 13.78 -20.53 0.12
C ALA A 314 13.79 -20.45 -1.43
N ALA A 315 14.77 -21.06 -2.07
CA ALA A 315 14.87 -21.12 -3.53
C ALA A 315 13.66 -21.81 -4.20
N SER A 316 12.95 -22.65 -3.47
CA SER A 316 11.70 -23.26 -3.88
C SER A 316 10.69 -23.16 -2.74
N VAL A 317 9.50 -22.63 -3.04
CA VAL A 317 8.40 -22.45 -2.09
C VAL A 317 7.09 -22.91 -2.73
N LYS A 318 6.15 -23.38 -1.91
CA LYS A 318 4.79 -23.66 -2.37
C LYS A 318 3.91 -22.43 -2.11
N VAL A 319 3.18 -21.99 -3.12
CA VAL A 319 2.25 -20.85 -3.04
C VAL A 319 0.92 -21.22 -3.68
N PRO A 320 -0.19 -20.55 -3.37
CA PRO A 320 -1.48 -20.83 -4.02
C PRO A 320 -1.37 -20.77 -5.54
N THR A 321 -2.12 -21.63 -6.22
CA THR A 321 -2.21 -21.58 -7.68
C THR A 321 -2.89 -20.28 -8.12
N ASP A 322 -2.16 -19.48 -8.89
CA ASP A 322 -2.62 -18.18 -9.36
C ASP A 322 -1.67 -17.64 -10.43
N ARG A 323 -1.96 -16.46 -10.95
CA ARG A 323 -1.09 -15.73 -11.88
C ARG A 323 -0.47 -14.54 -11.16
N TYR A 324 0.82 -14.63 -10.83
CA TYR A 324 1.53 -13.69 -9.98
C TYR A 324 2.41 -12.71 -10.73
N GLN A 325 2.54 -11.51 -10.16
CA GLN A 325 3.55 -10.53 -10.51
C GLN A 325 4.33 -10.12 -9.26
N PRO A 326 5.66 -9.94 -9.33
CA PRO A 326 6.40 -9.36 -8.22
C PRO A 326 5.92 -7.93 -7.99
N TYR A 327 5.49 -7.66 -6.76
CA TYR A 327 5.02 -6.33 -6.36
C TYR A 327 6.11 -5.56 -5.62
N ARG A 328 6.78 -6.23 -4.67
CA ARG A 328 7.87 -5.66 -3.89
C ARG A 328 8.94 -6.70 -3.62
N VAL A 329 10.19 -6.28 -3.71
CA VAL A 329 11.35 -7.13 -3.39
C VAL A 329 12.32 -6.34 -2.54
N TRP A 330 12.61 -6.85 -1.35
CA TRP A 330 13.66 -6.32 -0.47
C TRP A 330 14.84 -7.25 -0.49
N LEU A 331 16.01 -6.67 -0.71
CA LEU A 331 17.29 -7.36 -0.66
C LEU A 331 18.10 -6.84 0.52
N LYS A 332 18.81 -7.73 1.18
CA LYS A 332 19.73 -7.38 2.28
C LYS A 332 21.01 -8.17 2.18
N GLN A 333 22.12 -7.47 2.17
CA GLN A 333 23.47 -8.05 2.26
C GLN A 333 24.28 -7.23 3.27
N GLY A 334 24.44 -7.75 4.47
CA GLY A 334 25.09 -7.04 5.57
C GLY A 334 24.33 -5.74 5.91
N ARG A 335 25.02 -4.60 5.78
CA ARG A 335 24.42 -3.26 6.01
C ARG A 335 23.78 -2.65 4.77
N THR A 336 23.98 -3.26 3.61
CA THR A 336 23.43 -2.79 2.34
C THR A 336 22.05 -3.37 2.14
N ARG A 337 21.11 -2.53 1.77
CA ARG A 337 19.75 -2.90 1.42
C ARG A 337 19.45 -2.41 0.01
N ALA A 338 18.71 -3.19 -0.73
CA ALA A 338 18.19 -2.77 -2.01
C ALA A 338 16.68 -3.06 -2.06
N TYR A 339 16.00 -2.27 -2.80
CA TYR A 339 14.56 -2.31 -2.85
C TYR A 339 14.03 -2.06 -4.25
N PHE A 340 13.06 -2.84 -4.60
CA PHE A 340 12.34 -2.78 -5.85
C PHE A 340 10.84 -2.72 -5.57
N ASN A 341 10.16 -1.79 -6.20
CA ASN A 341 8.73 -1.60 -6.08
C ASN A 341 8.12 -1.41 -7.47
N TYR A 342 7.33 -2.35 -7.93
CA TYR A 342 6.40 -2.08 -9.01
C TYR A 342 5.32 -1.17 -8.43
N GLY A 343 5.34 0.10 -8.80
CA GLY A 343 4.38 1.07 -8.31
C GLY A 343 2.97 0.53 -8.39
N LEU A 344 2.13 0.87 -7.39
CA LEU A 344 0.69 0.69 -7.53
C LEU A 344 0.28 1.32 -8.86
N PRO A 345 -0.53 0.66 -9.69
CA PRO A 345 -1.22 1.37 -10.74
C PRO A 345 -1.93 2.53 -10.06
N GLN A 346 -1.56 3.73 -10.42
CA GLN A 346 -2.28 4.91 -9.97
C GLN A 346 -3.64 4.87 -10.67
N THR A 347 -4.58 4.14 -10.05
CA THR A 347 -5.98 4.25 -10.41
C THR A 347 -6.45 5.59 -9.86
N GLY A 348 -6.31 6.62 -10.63
CA GLY A 348 -6.78 7.93 -10.23
C GLY A 348 -5.90 9.05 -10.74
N LYS A 349 -6.53 9.98 -11.32
CA LYS A 349 -6.13 11.26 -11.89
C LYS A 349 -4.74 11.76 -11.46
N ALA A 350 -4.05 12.36 -12.41
CA ALA A 350 -2.75 13.00 -12.29
C ALA A 350 -2.48 13.60 -10.90
N ASN A 351 -1.29 13.34 -10.41
CA ASN A 351 -0.78 13.94 -9.19
C ASN A 351 -0.97 15.46 -9.27
N VAL A 352 -1.46 16.09 -8.22
CA VAL A 352 -1.58 17.56 -8.18
C VAL A 352 -0.27 18.23 -8.59
N LEU A 353 0.86 17.61 -8.29
CA LEU A 353 2.16 18.10 -8.71
C LEU A 353 2.31 18.08 -10.24
N GLU A 354 1.90 17.01 -10.92
CA GLU A 354 1.87 16.94 -12.38
C GLU A 354 0.88 17.93 -12.97
N GLU A 355 -0.30 18.07 -12.34
CA GLU A 355 -1.30 19.04 -12.76
C GLU A 355 -0.83 20.47 -12.59
N VAL A 356 -0.11 20.77 -11.52
CA VAL A 356 0.28 22.14 -11.17
C VAL A 356 1.63 22.52 -11.78
N THR A 357 2.61 21.64 -11.80
CA THR A 357 3.95 21.96 -12.32
C THR A 357 4.15 21.57 -13.76
N GLY A 358 3.30 20.69 -14.31
CA GLY A 358 3.51 20.06 -15.61
C GLY A 358 4.70 19.09 -15.62
N ALA A 359 5.35 18.88 -14.49
CA ALA A 359 6.42 17.92 -14.34
C ALA A 359 5.81 16.52 -14.31
N LYS A 360 6.06 15.72 -15.34
CA LYS A 360 5.74 14.29 -15.32
C LYS A 360 6.61 13.64 -14.26
N LEU A 361 6.03 13.39 -13.11
CA LEU A 361 6.67 12.49 -12.14
C LEU A 361 6.86 11.14 -12.83
N PRO A 362 7.98 10.45 -12.61
CA PRO A 362 8.17 9.13 -13.16
C PRO A 362 7.06 8.23 -12.61
N VAL A 363 6.04 8.02 -13.42
CA VAL A 363 5.04 6.97 -13.18
C VAL A 363 5.83 5.68 -13.21
N LEU A 364 5.98 5.04 -12.07
CA LEU A 364 6.42 3.66 -12.06
C LEU A 364 5.28 2.88 -12.72
N SER A 365 5.42 2.68 -14.02
CA SER A 365 4.47 1.86 -14.77
C SER A 365 4.39 0.50 -14.12
N PRO A 366 3.20 -0.08 -13.94
CA PRO A 366 3.10 -1.47 -13.57
C PRO A 366 3.91 -2.29 -14.58
N PRO A 367 4.53 -3.40 -14.16
CA PRO A 367 5.20 -4.28 -15.10
C PRO A 367 4.20 -4.66 -16.20
N PRO A 368 4.67 -4.78 -17.44
CA PRO A 368 3.82 -5.25 -18.50
C PRO A 368 3.20 -6.61 -18.08
N PRO A 369 1.92 -6.86 -18.40
CA PRO A 369 1.23 -8.11 -18.06
C PRO A 369 1.97 -9.37 -18.51
N GLU A 370 2.86 -9.24 -19.48
CA GLU A 370 3.73 -10.28 -20.03
C GLU A 370 4.71 -10.87 -19.00
N GLN A 371 4.97 -10.20 -17.88
CA GLN A 371 5.83 -10.71 -16.80
C GLN A 371 5.08 -11.49 -15.72
N ALA A 372 3.77 -11.69 -15.86
CA ALA A 372 3.01 -12.48 -14.92
C ALA A 372 3.34 -13.98 -15.06
N ILE A 373 3.60 -14.61 -13.94
CA ILE A 373 3.99 -16.03 -13.85
C ILE A 373 2.78 -16.83 -13.41
N ALA A 374 2.39 -17.82 -14.21
CA ALA A 374 1.37 -18.78 -13.82
C ALA A 374 1.99 -19.85 -12.91
N VAL A 375 1.43 -20.01 -11.72
CA VAL A 375 1.74 -21.08 -10.78
C VAL A 375 0.60 -22.08 -10.79
N ASP A 376 0.89 -23.30 -11.17
CA ASP A 376 -0.04 -24.43 -11.20
C ASP A 376 0.49 -25.62 -10.36
N GLU A 377 -0.35 -26.61 -10.14
CA GLU A 377 0.02 -27.80 -9.33
C GLU A 377 0.98 -28.75 -10.05
N GLN A 378 1.06 -28.67 -11.38
CA GLN A 378 1.70 -29.70 -12.20
C GLN A 378 3.14 -29.37 -12.55
N ARG A 379 3.45 -28.08 -12.68
CA ARG A 379 4.76 -27.61 -13.16
C ARG A 379 5.32 -26.52 -12.25
N PRO A 380 6.59 -26.65 -11.86
CA PRO A 380 7.26 -25.58 -11.15
C PRO A 380 7.32 -24.29 -12.00
N ALA A 381 6.82 -23.19 -11.46
CA ALA A 381 6.99 -21.88 -12.06
C ALA A 381 8.34 -21.30 -11.66
N VAL A 382 8.97 -20.52 -12.53
CA VAL A 382 10.28 -19.89 -12.26
C VAL A 382 10.15 -18.39 -12.21
N LEU A 383 10.54 -17.80 -11.10
CA LEU A 383 10.57 -16.36 -10.86
C LEU A 383 12.01 -15.86 -10.75
N ALA A 384 12.41 -15.02 -11.69
CA ALA A 384 13.70 -14.33 -11.63
C ALA A 384 13.51 -12.96 -10.96
N VAL A 385 14.00 -12.80 -9.70
CA VAL A 385 13.97 -11.53 -8.94
C VAL A 385 15.18 -11.45 -8.04
N GLY A 386 15.53 -10.24 -7.60
CA GLY A 386 16.61 -10.06 -6.63
C GLY A 386 17.98 -9.94 -7.26
N GLY A 387 19.00 -10.25 -6.46
CA GLY A 387 20.40 -10.18 -6.91
C GLY A 387 20.87 -11.36 -7.78
N PRO A 388 22.06 -11.25 -8.39
CA PRO A 388 22.96 -10.11 -8.30
C PRO A 388 22.45 -8.88 -9.07
N LEU A 389 22.81 -7.68 -8.59
CA LEU A 389 22.42 -6.43 -9.22
C LEU A 389 23.50 -5.98 -10.21
N THR A 390 23.07 -5.57 -11.40
CA THR A 390 23.95 -5.14 -12.50
C THR A 390 23.74 -3.66 -12.78
N ASN A 391 24.86 -2.91 -12.93
CA ASN A 391 24.80 -1.52 -13.37
C ASN A 391 24.45 -1.43 -14.86
N SER A 392 23.45 -0.63 -15.18
CA SER A 392 23.08 -0.27 -16.55
C SER A 392 23.20 1.25 -16.70
N VAL A 393 23.98 1.69 -17.70
CA VAL A 393 24.15 3.12 -17.98
C VAL A 393 23.74 3.38 -19.41
N SER A 394 22.83 4.33 -19.59
CA SER A 394 22.50 4.86 -20.92
C SER A 394 23.05 6.29 -21.04
N ALA A 395 23.49 6.64 -22.25
CA ALA A 395 24.01 7.96 -22.59
C ALA A 395 23.21 8.54 -23.75
N THR A 396 22.73 9.75 -23.58
CA THR A 396 22.00 10.48 -24.61
C THR A 396 22.64 11.84 -24.81
N ARG A 397 22.94 12.20 -26.06
CA ARG A 397 23.49 13.52 -26.39
C ARG A 397 22.36 14.51 -26.64
N GLN A 398 22.40 15.64 -25.96
CA GLN A 398 21.48 16.75 -26.18
C GLN A 398 22.30 18.02 -26.46
N GLY A 399 22.43 18.38 -27.73
CA GLY A 399 23.29 19.48 -28.13
C GLY A 399 24.78 19.23 -27.79
N ARG A 400 25.34 20.02 -26.88
CA ARG A 400 26.72 19.89 -26.38
C ARG A 400 26.84 19.08 -25.09
N GLU A 401 25.69 18.70 -24.51
CA GLU A 401 25.62 18.00 -23.26
C GLU A 401 25.47 16.49 -23.47
N LEU A 402 26.06 15.71 -22.57
CA LEU A 402 25.91 14.26 -22.48
C LEU A 402 25.13 13.95 -21.22
N ILE A 403 23.89 13.50 -21.40
CA ILE A 403 23.02 13.09 -20.31
C ILE A 403 23.27 11.60 -20.03
N LEU A 404 23.79 11.29 -18.85
CA LEU A 404 23.98 9.91 -18.37
C LEU A 404 22.84 9.53 -17.45
N ARG A 405 22.23 8.37 -17.69
CA ARG A 405 21.23 7.78 -16.80
C ARG A 405 21.74 6.44 -16.30
N HIS A 406 21.76 6.28 -14.99
CA HIS A 406 22.14 5.05 -14.31
C HIS A 406 20.91 4.31 -13.81
N ARG A 407 20.90 3.00 -13.99
CA ARG A 407 19.92 2.08 -13.45
C ARG A 407 20.63 0.88 -12.84
N LEU A 408 20.11 0.36 -11.76
CA LEU A 408 20.60 -0.86 -11.12
C LEU A 408 19.55 -1.94 -11.32
N ILE A 409 19.88 -2.92 -12.14
CA ILE A 409 18.96 -3.95 -12.62
C ILE A 409 19.24 -5.27 -11.93
N GLY A 410 18.23 -5.91 -11.39
CA GLY A 410 18.30 -7.25 -10.83
C GLY A 410 17.68 -8.32 -11.71
N GLY A 411 17.49 -9.49 -11.15
CA GLY A 411 16.82 -10.60 -11.80
C GLY A 411 15.44 -10.18 -12.31
N GLY A 412 15.02 -10.69 -13.48
CA GLY A 412 13.76 -10.33 -14.11
C GLY A 412 13.66 -8.90 -14.65
N GLY A 413 14.77 -8.14 -14.69
CA GLY A 413 14.83 -6.79 -15.25
C GLY A 413 14.30 -5.69 -14.31
N GLY A 414 14.01 -6.02 -13.06
CA GLY A 414 13.57 -5.05 -12.06
C GLY A 414 14.64 -4.01 -11.73
N GLU A 415 14.24 -2.73 -11.56
CA GLU A 415 15.14 -1.65 -11.21
C GLU A 415 15.16 -1.45 -9.69
N TYR A 416 16.36 -1.54 -9.11
CA TYR A 416 16.57 -1.46 -7.67
C TYR A 416 17.19 -0.14 -7.24
N ARG A 417 16.81 0.32 -6.05
CA ARG A 417 17.45 1.42 -5.35
C ARG A 417 18.23 0.87 -4.18
N VAL A 418 19.42 1.40 -3.91
CA VAL A 418 20.33 0.86 -2.88
C VAL A 418 20.63 1.88 -1.80
N TRP A 419 20.66 1.40 -0.56
CA TRP A 419 20.99 2.17 0.63
C TRP A 419 22.03 1.46 1.49
N GLN A 420 22.80 2.25 2.19
CA GLN A 420 23.68 1.79 3.26
C GLN A 420 23.30 2.54 4.55
N GLY A 421 22.71 1.83 5.49
CA GLY A 421 22.06 2.45 6.63
C GLY A 421 20.86 3.31 6.20
N THR A 422 20.91 4.60 6.48
CA THR A 422 19.90 5.59 6.09
C THR A 422 20.24 6.36 4.82
N ASN A 423 21.46 6.18 4.29
CA ASN A 423 21.94 6.95 3.15
C ASN A 423 21.73 6.18 1.84
N ARG A 424 21.13 6.84 0.86
CA ARG A 424 21.07 6.34 -0.51
C ARG A 424 22.48 6.38 -1.10
N ILE A 425 22.92 5.28 -1.72
CA ILE A 425 24.23 5.21 -2.34
C ILE A 425 24.12 5.75 -3.76
N ALA A 426 24.75 6.88 -4.01
CA ALA A 426 24.85 7.44 -5.33
C ALA A 426 26.02 6.82 -6.09
N PRO A 427 25.80 6.14 -7.23
CA PRO A 427 26.86 5.55 -8.01
C PRO A 427 27.84 6.61 -8.55
N GLN A 428 29.11 6.24 -8.57
CA GLN A 428 30.15 7.07 -9.22
C GLN A 428 30.38 6.58 -10.65
N PHE A 429 30.78 7.50 -11.53
CA PHE A 429 31.12 7.17 -12.89
C PHE A 429 32.43 7.80 -13.34
N THR A 430 33.06 7.17 -14.32
CA THR A 430 34.22 7.71 -15.01
C THR A 430 33.99 7.59 -16.53
N VAL A 431 34.16 8.71 -17.23
CA VAL A 431 34.10 8.74 -18.70
C VAL A 431 35.53 8.64 -19.26
N ARG A 432 35.72 7.71 -20.19
CA ARG A 432 37.01 7.52 -20.88
C ARG A 432 36.84 7.63 -22.38
N LYS A 433 37.83 8.25 -23.04
CA LYS A 433 37.94 8.30 -24.49
C LYS A 433 39.29 7.70 -24.88
N SER A 434 39.28 6.66 -25.70
CA SER A 434 40.53 5.93 -26.09
C SER A 434 41.41 5.55 -24.88
N GLY A 435 40.80 5.03 -23.80
CA GLY A 435 41.49 4.66 -22.56
C GLY A 435 41.80 5.82 -21.60
N LYS A 436 41.86 7.06 -22.08
CA LYS A 436 42.18 8.24 -21.26
C LYS A 436 40.90 8.74 -20.54
N LYS A 437 41.03 8.97 -19.22
CA LYS A 437 39.98 9.58 -18.41
C LYS A 437 39.72 11.03 -18.89
N ILE A 438 38.50 11.33 -19.29
CA ILE A 438 38.06 12.66 -19.72
C ILE A 438 37.04 13.31 -18.79
N GLY A 439 36.47 12.53 -17.87
CA GLY A 439 35.54 13.03 -16.87
C GLY A 439 35.25 12.00 -15.80
N ALA A 440 34.78 12.44 -14.67
CA ALA A 440 34.22 11.62 -13.60
C ALA A 440 33.23 12.43 -12.78
N GLY A 441 32.32 11.74 -12.13
CA GLY A 441 31.34 12.37 -11.28
C GLY A 441 30.56 11.34 -10.49
N GLN A 442 29.49 11.81 -9.87
CA GLN A 442 28.53 11.02 -9.15
C GLN A 442 27.14 11.27 -9.76
N PHE A 443 26.34 10.21 -9.87
CA PHE A 443 24.96 10.38 -10.30
C PHE A 443 24.14 11.09 -9.22
N GLU A 444 23.36 12.04 -9.63
CA GLU A 444 22.41 12.71 -8.75
C GLU A 444 21.10 11.93 -8.72
N PHE A 445 20.43 12.00 -7.58
CA PHE A 445 19.09 11.42 -7.45
C PHE A 445 18.06 12.48 -7.86
N GLY A 446 17.38 12.23 -8.96
CA GLY A 446 16.25 13.04 -9.42
C GLY A 446 14.95 12.67 -8.76
#